data_7760235f5a99c75c5751876f2911202f
#
_entry.id   7760235f5a99c75c5751876f2911202f
#
_cell.length_a   1.000
_cell.length_b   1.000
_cell.length_c   1.000
_cell.angle_alpha   90.00
_cell.angle_beta   90.00
_cell.angle_gamma   90.00
#
_symmetry.space_group_name_H-M   'P 1'
#
loop_
_entity.id
_entity.type
_entity.pdbx_description
1 polymer ?
#
loop_
_entity_poly.entity_id
_entity_poly.type
_entity_poly.pdbx_seq_one_letter_code
_entity_poly.pdbx_strand_id
1 'polypeptide(L)'
;MSRLIVVSNRVSAPTDPAAGSAGGLAMALSAALRKYDGLWFGWSGETVDHWTGEVKIEDRAGVTVGLVDLEAQDVDEYYNGYANKTLWPLFHHRIDLAQYERSYGEGYERVNRRFAEVLAPLIQPDDVIWVHDYHMIPMARDLRRLGIRNRIGFFLHTPWPARQLLVTLPHHRRLVESMFDFDLIGFHTREWSDLFTDYVVSEAQGELFGHGGLECFGRRVQTGVFPIGIDVDGFLAARNSTLGARTYDRMAASAAFRSMIVGVDRLDYSKGLEERLLGYEQFLHDNASMRGEVFLLQVTPISRDDVDSYQDIRSRLDALAGRINGAFADMDWQPIRYLNRTYRRDQLAGIYRAARVGLVTPLRDGMNLVAKEYVAAQNPDDPGVLILSRFAGAAEPVSYTHLTLPTIPLV
;
A
#
# COMPACT_ATOMS: atom_id res chain seq x y z
N MET A 1 -21.14 -22.67 1.15
CA MET A 1 -19.74 -22.19 1.20
C MET A 1 -19.65 -21.23 2.37
N SER A 2 -18.56 -21.22 3.10
CA SER A 2 -18.35 -20.26 4.20
C SER A 2 -18.30 -18.85 3.62
N ARG A 3 -19.00 -17.89 4.22
CA ARG A 3 -18.96 -16.49 3.85
C ARG A 3 -17.59 -15.88 4.27
N LEU A 4 -17.04 -14.99 3.45
CA LEU A 4 -15.81 -14.26 3.76
C LEU A 4 -16.15 -12.88 4.32
N ILE A 5 -15.66 -12.56 5.50
CA ILE A 5 -15.70 -11.21 6.06
C ILE A 5 -14.31 -10.58 5.94
N VAL A 6 -14.19 -9.55 5.12
CA VAL A 6 -12.98 -8.73 5.02
C VAL A 6 -13.12 -7.53 5.94
N VAL A 7 -12.11 -7.30 6.77
CA VAL A 7 -12.01 -6.14 7.68
C VAL A 7 -10.82 -5.30 7.28
N SER A 8 -11.04 -4.02 7.00
CA SER A 8 -9.96 -3.08 6.70
C SER A 8 -10.25 -1.72 7.33
N ASN A 9 -9.22 -0.87 7.46
CA ASN A 9 -9.40 0.47 8.01
C ASN A 9 -10.50 1.22 7.27
N ARG A 10 -10.38 1.38 5.95
CA ARG A 10 -11.33 2.10 5.11
C ARG A 10 -11.88 1.19 4.03
N VAL A 11 -13.20 1.19 3.86
CA VAL A 11 -13.85 0.46 2.77
C VAL A 11 -13.76 1.29 1.49
N SER A 12 -13.04 0.77 0.51
CA SER A 12 -12.83 1.42 -0.79
C SER A 12 -13.48 0.66 -1.94
N ALA A 13 -14.56 -0.08 -1.64
CA ALA A 13 -15.33 -0.80 -2.66
C ALA A 13 -15.83 0.20 -3.73
N PRO A 14 -15.56 -0.06 -5.03
CA PRO A 14 -15.99 0.85 -6.08
C PRO A 14 -17.53 0.87 -6.16
N THR A 15 -18.11 2.05 -6.27
CA THR A 15 -19.55 2.24 -6.53
C THR A 15 -19.92 1.92 -7.98
N ASP A 16 -18.95 2.04 -8.89
CA ASP A 16 -19.05 1.69 -10.31
C ASP A 16 -17.86 0.78 -10.68
N PRO A 17 -18.11 -0.44 -11.21
CA PRO A 17 -17.05 -1.34 -11.66
C PRO A 17 -16.16 -0.73 -12.77
N ALA A 18 -16.69 0.21 -13.54
CA ALA A 18 -15.96 0.93 -14.59
C ALA A 18 -15.15 2.13 -14.07
N ALA A 19 -15.42 2.60 -12.85
CA ALA A 19 -14.69 3.69 -12.21
C ALA A 19 -13.33 3.17 -11.71
N GLY A 20 -12.33 3.16 -12.56
CA GLY A 20 -10.98 2.62 -12.32
C GLY A 20 -10.11 3.41 -11.33
N SER A 21 -10.68 3.97 -10.26
CA SER A 21 -9.95 4.73 -9.22
C SER A 21 -9.60 3.90 -7.98
N ALA A 22 -10.12 2.68 -7.84
CA ALA A 22 -9.79 1.81 -6.72
C ALA A 22 -8.36 1.26 -6.86
N GLY A 23 -7.54 1.38 -5.81
CA GLY A 23 -6.20 0.78 -5.77
C GLY A 23 -6.23 -0.74 -5.98
N GLY A 24 -5.10 -1.34 -6.37
CA GLY A 24 -5.02 -2.77 -6.71
C GLY A 24 -5.55 -3.70 -5.62
N LEU A 25 -5.36 -3.37 -4.34
CA LEU A 25 -5.93 -4.12 -3.21
C LEU A 25 -7.46 -4.13 -3.24
N ALA A 26 -8.09 -2.96 -3.43
CA ALA A 26 -9.55 -2.84 -3.44
C ALA A 26 -10.18 -3.66 -4.57
N MET A 27 -9.53 -3.71 -5.73
CA MET A 27 -9.97 -4.53 -6.87
C MET A 27 -9.85 -6.03 -6.56
N ALA A 28 -8.74 -6.47 -5.99
CA ALA A 28 -8.52 -7.87 -5.61
C ALA A 28 -9.53 -8.34 -4.56
N LEU A 29 -9.76 -7.53 -3.52
CA LEU A 29 -10.74 -7.83 -2.47
C LEU A 29 -12.17 -7.87 -3.00
N SER A 30 -12.55 -6.92 -3.85
CA SER A 30 -13.89 -6.90 -4.46
C SER A 30 -14.15 -8.14 -5.31
N ALA A 31 -13.14 -8.63 -6.05
CA ALA A 31 -13.27 -9.87 -6.83
C ALA A 31 -13.45 -11.11 -5.94
N ALA A 32 -12.70 -11.22 -4.86
CA ALA A 32 -12.82 -12.28 -3.87
C ALA A 32 -14.21 -12.25 -3.19
N LEU A 33 -14.65 -11.09 -2.74
CA LEU A 33 -15.91 -10.92 -2.03
C LEU A 33 -17.12 -11.28 -2.89
N ARG A 34 -17.13 -10.90 -4.18
CA ARG A 34 -18.19 -11.33 -5.12
C ARG A 34 -18.25 -12.85 -5.27
N LYS A 35 -17.08 -13.53 -5.25
CA LYS A 35 -17.03 -14.99 -5.40
C LYS A 35 -17.56 -15.74 -4.17
N TYR A 36 -17.41 -15.17 -2.98
CA TYR A 36 -17.74 -15.82 -1.70
C TYR A 36 -18.95 -15.23 -0.99
N ASP A 37 -19.75 -14.39 -1.67
CA ASP A 37 -20.91 -13.69 -1.09
C ASP A 37 -20.56 -13.01 0.25
N GLY A 38 -19.43 -12.27 0.22
CA GLY A 38 -18.77 -11.78 1.42
C GLY A 38 -19.23 -10.40 1.86
N LEU A 39 -18.81 -10.04 3.07
CA LEU A 39 -18.99 -8.72 3.67
C LEU A 39 -17.63 -7.98 3.74
N TRP A 40 -17.58 -6.75 3.25
CA TRP A 40 -16.43 -5.86 3.49
C TRP A 40 -16.78 -4.83 4.54
N PHE A 41 -16.14 -4.94 5.70
CA PHE A 41 -16.40 -4.09 6.86
C PHE A 41 -15.27 -3.12 7.13
N GLY A 42 -15.59 -1.89 7.51
CA GLY A 42 -14.63 -0.86 7.95
C GLY A 42 -15.20 0.55 7.98
N TRP A 43 -14.31 1.52 8.13
CA TRP A 43 -14.67 2.95 8.15
C TRP A 43 -15.16 3.41 6.77
N SER A 44 -16.24 4.21 6.78
CA SER A 44 -16.81 4.84 5.56
C SER A 44 -15.91 5.92 4.96
N GLY A 45 -15.09 6.56 5.80
CA GLY A 45 -14.33 7.77 5.50
C GLY A 45 -15.00 9.05 5.99
N GLU A 46 -16.23 8.95 6.51
CA GLU A 46 -16.99 10.08 7.07
C GLU A 46 -16.77 10.20 8.57
N THR A 47 -16.95 11.42 9.08
CA THR A 47 -16.89 11.73 10.51
C THR A 47 -18.25 12.10 11.06
N VAL A 48 -18.48 11.78 12.33
CA VAL A 48 -19.69 12.12 13.10
C VAL A 48 -19.31 12.83 14.40
N ASP A 49 -20.26 13.58 14.97
CA ASP A 49 -20.03 14.29 16.22
C ASP A 49 -19.89 13.32 17.42
N HIS A 50 -20.64 12.20 17.39
CA HIS A 50 -20.62 11.17 18.44
C HIS A 50 -20.71 9.77 17.84
N TRP A 51 -19.94 8.85 18.40
CA TRP A 51 -19.99 7.43 18.05
C TRP A 51 -21.36 6.83 18.33
N THR A 52 -22.03 6.33 17.31
CA THR A 52 -23.37 5.71 17.41
C THR A 52 -23.33 4.19 17.50
N GLY A 53 -22.27 3.56 17.01
CA GLY A 53 -22.21 2.11 16.82
C GLY A 53 -23.08 1.60 15.67
N GLU A 54 -23.64 2.48 14.85
CA GLU A 54 -24.47 2.10 13.70
C GLU A 54 -23.59 1.58 12.58
N VAL A 55 -23.97 0.43 12.00
CA VAL A 55 -23.35 -0.14 10.80
C VAL A 55 -24.32 0.03 9.61
N LYS A 56 -23.91 0.83 8.64
CA LYS A 56 -24.65 1.01 7.39
C LYS A 56 -24.32 -0.13 6.44
N ILE A 57 -25.29 -0.98 6.11
CA ILE A 57 -25.11 -2.08 5.15
C ILE A 57 -25.61 -1.62 3.79
N GLU A 58 -24.73 -1.71 2.78
CA GLU A 58 -25.00 -1.30 1.41
C GLU A 58 -24.50 -2.36 0.43
N ASP A 59 -25.06 -2.40 -0.77
CA ASP A 59 -24.45 -3.09 -1.93
C ASP A 59 -23.67 -2.07 -2.78
N ARG A 60 -22.42 -2.37 -3.05
CA ARG A 60 -21.57 -1.57 -3.95
C ARG A 60 -21.04 -2.47 -5.07
N ALA A 61 -21.66 -2.37 -6.23
CA ALA A 61 -21.29 -3.14 -7.43
C ALA A 61 -21.19 -4.67 -7.18
N GLY A 62 -22.19 -5.22 -6.46
CA GLY A 62 -22.25 -6.65 -6.13
C GLY A 62 -21.32 -7.08 -4.99
N VAL A 63 -20.88 -6.14 -4.17
CA VAL A 63 -20.16 -6.39 -2.91
C VAL A 63 -20.96 -5.81 -1.77
N THR A 64 -21.37 -6.64 -0.81
CA THR A 64 -21.98 -6.15 0.43
C THR A 64 -20.92 -5.46 1.27
N VAL A 65 -21.18 -4.20 1.67
CA VAL A 65 -20.28 -3.43 2.53
C VAL A 65 -20.98 -3.07 3.84
N GLY A 66 -20.23 -3.15 4.96
CA GLY A 66 -20.62 -2.70 6.27
C GLY A 66 -19.78 -1.48 6.67
N LEU A 67 -20.41 -0.33 6.77
CA LEU A 67 -19.73 0.96 6.97
C LEU A 67 -20.02 1.51 8.34
N VAL A 68 -18.98 1.97 9.01
CA VAL A 68 -19.06 2.73 10.27
C VAL A 68 -18.43 4.10 10.08
N ASP A 69 -19.03 5.12 10.73
CA ASP A 69 -18.46 6.45 10.77
C ASP A 69 -17.65 6.61 12.06
N LEU A 70 -16.60 7.43 12.05
CA LEU A 70 -15.75 7.68 13.22
C LEU A 70 -15.97 9.09 13.77
N GLU A 71 -15.75 9.28 15.09
CA GLU A 71 -15.63 10.62 15.66
C GLU A 71 -14.37 11.31 15.17
N ALA A 72 -14.37 12.65 15.12
CA ALA A 72 -13.19 13.41 14.73
C ALA A 72 -11.98 13.09 15.63
N GLN A 73 -12.19 12.88 16.94
CA GLN A 73 -11.15 12.45 17.88
C GLN A 73 -10.57 11.07 17.50
N ASP A 74 -11.42 10.12 17.07
CA ASP A 74 -10.96 8.81 16.64
C ASP A 74 -10.13 8.90 15.36
N VAL A 75 -10.52 9.74 14.40
CA VAL A 75 -9.73 9.98 13.18
C VAL A 75 -8.37 10.57 13.53
N ASP A 76 -8.31 11.54 14.44
CA ASP A 76 -7.06 12.17 14.84
C ASP A 76 -6.16 11.22 15.64
N GLU A 77 -6.65 10.53 16.64
CA GLU A 77 -5.84 9.68 17.51
C GLU A 77 -5.49 8.33 16.87
N TYR A 78 -6.47 7.65 16.25
CA TYR A 78 -6.28 6.32 15.67
C TYR A 78 -5.65 6.37 14.28
N TYR A 79 -6.28 7.11 13.34
CA TYR A 79 -5.87 7.10 11.94
C TYR A 79 -4.68 8.02 11.69
N ASN A 80 -4.81 9.33 11.99
CA ASN A 80 -3.74 10.29 11.79
C ASN A 80 -2.59 10.04 12.78
N GLY A 81 -2.89 9.81 14.05
CA GLY A 81 -1.94 9.60 15.13
C GLY A 81 -1.26 8.23 15.04
N TYR A 82 -1.84 7.21 15.70
CA TYR A 82 -1.14 5.94 15.89
C TYR A 82 -0.83 5.21 14.57
N ALA A 83 -1.79 5.15 13.65
CA ALA A 83 -1.54 4.47 12.38
C ALA A 83 -0.52 5.22 11.52
N ASN A 84 -0.70 6.53 11.27
CA ASN A 84 0.06 7.26 10.27
C ASN A 84 1.24 8.08 10.79
N LYS A 85 1.22 8.54 12.06
CA LYS A 85 2.36 9.23 12.69
C LYS A 85 3.24 8.31 13.55
N THR A 86 2.74 7.12 13.97
CA THR A 86 3.54 6.17 14.77
C THR A 86 3.91 4.92 13.98
N LEU A 87 2.94 4.08 13.59
CA LEU A 87 3.23 2.77 12.97
C LEU A 87 3.75 2.88 11.54
N TRP A 88 3.17 3.74 10.71
CA TRP A 88 3.60 3.89 9.32
C TRP A 88 5.07 4.26 9.17
N PRO A 89 5.59 5.34 9.82
CA PRO A 89 7.01 5.65 9.74
C PRO A 89 7.89 4.55 10.36
N LEU A 90 7.49 3.98 11.49
CA LEU A 90 8.23 2.89 12.13
C LEU A 90 8.39 1.69 11.18
N PHE A 91 7.29 1.25 10.54
CA PHE A 91 7.30 0.09 9.63
C PHE A 91 8.06 0.37 8.34
N HIS A 92 8.18 1.63 7.95
CA HIS A 92 9.00 2.07 6.82
C HIS A 92 10.41 2.53 7.22
N HIS A 93 10.87 2.19 8.44
CA HIS A 93 12.22 2.49 8.98
C HIS A 93 12.55 3.98 9.08
N ARG A 94 11.52 4.83 9.19
CA ARG A 94 11.65 6.28 9.38
C ARG A 94 11.30 6.65 10.83
N ILE A 95 12.08 6.08 11.77
CA ILE A 95 11.90 6.36 13.22
C ILE A 95 12.11 7.83 13.56
N ASP A 96 12.86 8.56 12.73
CA ASP A 96 13.05 10.01 12.81
C ASP A 96 11.73 10.80 12.64
N LEU A 97 10.73 10.22 11.99
CA LEU A 97 9.40 10.79 11.78
C LEU A 97 8.33 10.21 12.72
N ALA A 98 8.67 9.16 13.47
CA ALA A 98 7.70 8.51 14.35
C ALA A 98 7.38 9.39 15.58
N GLN A 99 6.09 9.56 15.85
CA GLN A 99 5.58 10.30 17.01
C GLN A 99 4.91 9.33 17.98
N TYR A 100 5.21 9.47 19.26
CA TYR A 100 4.74 8.58 20.31
C TYR A 100 3.92 9.37 21.33
N GLU A 101 2.61 9.47 21.08
CA GLU A 101 1.67 10.12 21.99
C GLU A 101 0.79 9.07 22.67
N ARG A 102 0.53 9.26 23.96
CA ARG A 102 -0.30 8.33 24.72
C ARG A 102 -1.74 8.28 24.18
N SER A 103 -2.30 9.43 23.85
CA SER A 103 -3.64 9.56 23.27
C SER A 103 -3.79 8.77 21.96
N TYR A 104 -2.73 8.73 21.12
CA TYR A 104 -2.73 7.95 19.88
C TYR A 104 -2.91 6.45 20.16
N GLY A 105 -2.16 5.91 21.13
CA GLY A 105 -2.30 4.51 21.55
C GLY A 105 -3.68 4.20 22.14
N GLU A 106 -4.23 5.10 22.97
CA GLU A 106 -5.57 4.96 23.54
C GLU A 106 -6.67 5.00 22.47
N GLY A 107 -6.55 5.90 21.49
CA GLY A 107 -7.45 5.97 20.33
C GLY A 107 -7.39 4.71 19.46
N TYR A 108 -6.20 4.21 19.19
CA TYR A 108 -5.99 2.98 18.42
C TYR A 108 -6.67 1.77 19.06
N GLU A 109 -6.51 1.58 20.35
CA GLU A 109 -7.17 0.53 21.11
C GLU A 109 -8.69 0.72 21.18
N ARG A 110 -9.16 1.96 21.34
CA ARG A 110 -10.58 2.29 21.39
C ARG A 110 -11.30 1.98 20.08
N VAL A 111 -10.74 2.41 18.95
CA VAL A 111 -11.38 2.21 17.64
C VAL A 111 -11.40 0.74 17.26
N ASN A 112 -10.31 -0.02 17.47
CA ASN A 112 -10.30 -1.46 17.21
C ASN A 112 -11.36 -2.19 18.05
N ARG A 113 -11.52 -1.84 19.32
CA ARG A 113 -12.56 -2.41 20.18
C ARG A 113 -13.97 -2.03 19.69
N ARG A 114 -14.24 -0.77 19.35
CA ARG A 114 -15.52 -0.31 18.79
C ARG A 114 -15.85 -1.08 17.49
N PHE A 115 -14.88 -1.28 16.61
CA PHE A 115 -15.07 -2.07 15.37
C PHE A 115 -15.40 -3.53 15.69
N ALA A 116 -14.72 -4.14 16.65
CA ALA A 116 -15.02 -5.51 17.06
C ALA A 116 -16.43 -5.64 17.64
N GLU A 117 -16.85 -4.69 18.50
CA GLU A 117 -18.17 -4.67 19.15
C GLU A 117 -19.32 -4.61 18.12
N VAL A 118 -19.19 -3.77 17.08
CA VAL A 118 -20.25 -3.63 16.07
C VAL A 118 -20.17 -4.68 14.95
N LEU A 119 -19.01 -5.28 14.73
CA LEU A 119 -18.86 -6.38 13.78
C LEU A 119 -19.35 -7.71 14.36
N ALA A 120 -19.11 -7.98 15.63
CA ALA A 120 -19.39 -9.28 16.27
C ALA A 120 -20.83 -9.77 16.04
N PRO A 121 -21.90 -8.93 16.14
CA PRO A 121 -23.28 -9.36 15.86
C PRO A 121 -23.55 -9.76 14.40
N LEU A 122 -22.70 -9.34 13.45
CA LEU A 122 -22.84 -9.62 12.03
C LEU A 122 -22.17 -10.93 11.61
N ILE A 123 -21.34 -11.51 12.49
CA ILE A 123 -20.56 -12.72 12.23
C ILE A 123 -21.45 -13.95 12.44
N GLN A 124 -21.47 -14.84 11.44
CA GLN A 124 -22.12 -16.14 11.52
C GLN A 124 -21.11 -17.24 11.91
N PRO A 125 -21.57 -18.39 12.46
CA PRO A 125 -20.67 -19.43 12.98
C PRO A 125 -19.63 -19.99 11.98
N ASP A 126 -19.99 -20.04 10.69
CA ASP A 126 -19.14 -20.60 9.63
C ASP A 126 -18.37 -19.56 8.83
N ASP A 127 -18.46 -18.27 9.20
CA ASP A 127 -17.73 -17.21 8.52
C ASP A 127 -16.23 -17.34 8.74
N VAL A 128 -15.45 -16.98 7.71
CA VAL A 128 -14.01 -16.76 7.79
C VAL A 128 -13.75 -15.26 7.79
N ILE A 129 -12.98 -14.78 8.76
CA ILE A 129 -12.68 -13.36 8.93
C ILE A 129 -11.26 -13.11 8.44
N TRP A 130 -11.09 -12.10 7.57
CA TRP A 130 -9.79 -11.72 7.03
C TRP A 130 -9.51 -10.24 7.29
N VAL A 131 -8.63 -9.98 8.25
CA VAL A 131 -8.28 -8.65 8.73
C VAL A 131 -7.06 -8.11 7.99
N HIS A 132 -7.13 -6.86 7.54
CA HIS A 132 -6.10 -6.24 6.72
C HIS A 132 -5.42 -5.08 7.41
N ASP A 133 -4.09 -5.16 7.39
CA ASP A 133 -3.12 -4.12 7.56
C ASP A 133 -2.96 -3.59 9.00
N TYR A 134 -1.90 -2.83 9.18
CA TYR A 134 -1.39 -2.34 10.48
C TYR A 134 -2.38 -1.52 11.31
N HIS A 135 -3.44 -1.05 10.70
CA HIS A 135 -4.52 -0.35 11.42
C HIS A 135 -5.31 -1.27 12.37
N MET A 136 -5.37 -2.56 12.06
CA MET A 136 -6.29 -3.53 12.66
C MET A 136 -5.59 -4.64 13.46
N ILE A 137 -4.35 -4.43 13.91
CA ILE A 137 -3.59 -5.47 14.62
C ILE A 137 -4.32 -5.98 15.87
N PRO A 138 -4.99 -5.15 16.71
CA PRO A 138 -5.72 -5.64 17.89
C PRO A 138 -7.05 -6.33 17.61
N MET A 139 -7.56 -6.30 16.38
CA MET A 139 -8.93 -6.70 16.02
C MET A 139 -9.28 -8.13 16.46
N ALA A 140 -8.40 -9.10 16.22
CA ALA A 140 -8.66 -10.49 16.61
C ALA A 140 -8.77 -10.64 18.12
N ARG A 141 -7.89 -10.00 18.90
CA ARG A 141 -7.93 -10.00 20.36
C ARG A 141 -9.31 -9.53 20.87
N ASP A 142 -9.81 -8.44 20.31
CA ASP A 142 -11.07 -7.86 20.77
C ASP A 142 -12.26 -8.71 20.32
N LEU A 143 -12.25 -9.30 19.12
CA LEU A 143 -13.24 -10.31 18.71
C LEU A 143 -13.21 -11.56 19.59
N ARG A 144 -12.01 -12.08 19.96
CA ARG A 144 -11.89 -13.24 20.87
C ARG A 144 -12.49 -12.92 22.25
N ARG A 145 -12.30 -11.72 22.77
CA ARG A 145 -12.91 -11.26 24.03
C ARG A 145 -14.45 -11.24 23.99
N LEU A 146 -15.02 -10.97 22.82
CA LEU A 146 -16.48 -11.01 22.58
C LEU A 146 -16.99 -12.43 22.31
N GLY A 147 -16.13 -13.46 22.41
CA GLY A 147 -16.52 -14.85 22.27
C GLY A 147 -16.49 -15.38 20.82
N ILE A 148 -16.03 -14.63 19.85
CA ILE A 148 -15.90 -15.06 18.45
C ILE A 148 -14.82 -16.15 18.36
N ARG A 149 -15.20 -17.33 17.82
CA ARG A 149 -14.33 -18.51 17.66
C ARG A 149 -14.03 -18.86 16.21
N ASN A 150 -14.54 -18.08 15.28
CA ASN A 150 -14.31 -18.21 13.85
C ASN A 150 -12.80 -18.20 13.52
N ARG A 151 -12.44 -18.72 12.35
CA ARG A 151 -11.07 -18.57 11.84
C ARG A 151 -10.82 -17.13 11.46
N ILE A 152 -9.73 -16.55 11.97
CA ILE A 152 -9.34 -15.16 11.72
C ILE A 152 -7.93 -15.13 11.14
N GLY A 153 -7.81 -14.74 9.87
CA GLY A 153 -6.54 -14.44 9.23
C GLY A 153 -6.21 -12.96 9.32
N PHE A 154 -4.92 -12.65 9.40
CA PHE A 154 -4.39 -11.27 9.29
C PHE A 154 -3.46 -11.16 8.10
N PHE A 155 -3.47 -10.04 7.41
CA PHE A 155 -2.53 -9.77 6.33
C PHE A 155 -1.92 -8.36 6.48
N LEU A 156 -0.59 -8.33 6.56
CA LEU A 156 0.15 -7.08 6.63
C LEU A 156 0.61 -6.66 5.23
N HIS A 157 0.19 -5.46 4.80
CA HIS A 157 0.54 -4.91 3.49
C HIS A 157 1.80 -4.05 3.51
N THR A 158 2.25 -3.65 4.69
CA THR A 158 3.47 -2.87 4.90
C THR A 158 4.66 -3.80 5.21
N PRO A 159 5.90 -3.31 5.12
CA PRO A 159 7.03 -4.01 5.70
C PRO A 159 6.82 -4.30 7.18
N TRP A 160 7.40 -5.39 7.69
CA TRP A 160 7.59 -5.56 9.12
C TRP A 160 8.98 -5.01 9.51
N PRO A 161 9.09 -4.17 10.56
CA PRO A 161 10.37 -3.58 10.93
C PRO A 161 11.31 -4.61 11.59
N ALA A 162 12.61 -4.38 11.45
CA ALA A 162 13.60 -5.12 12.23
C ALA A 162 13.34 -4.96 13.74
N ARG A 163 13.68 -5.99 14.51
CA ARG A 163 13.48 -6.04 15.97
C ARG A 163 14.00 -4.78 16.67
N GLN A 164 15.21 -4.33 16.31
CA GLN A 164 15.85 -3.16 16.91
C GLN A 164 15.06 -1.86 16.70
N LEU A 165 14.29 -1.77 15.60
CA LEU A 165 13.40 -0.64 15.36
C LEU A 165 12.07 -0.82 16.09
N LEU A 166 11.50 -2.03 16.07
CA LEU A 166 10.20 -2.29 16.69
C LEU A 166 10.21 -2.05 18.21
N VAL A 167 11.31 -2.38 18.89
CA VAL A 167 11.44 -2.16 20.34
C VAL A 167 11.47 -0.69 20.75
N THR A 168 11.62 0.24 19.81
CA THR A 168 11.48 1.69 20.08
C THR A 168 10.02 2.11 20.28
N LEU A 169 9.07 1.29 19.82
CA LEU A 169 7.65 1.56 20.00
C LEU A 169 7.25 1.30 21.46
N PRO A 170 6.68 2.29 22.18
CA PRO A 170 6.10 2.05 23.49
C PRO A 170 5.05 0.93 23.42
N HIS A 171 5.13 -0.02 24.38
CA HIS A 171 4.22 -1.16 24.44
C HIS A 171 4.26 -2.10 23.20
N HIS A 172 5.37 -2.14 22.45
CA HIS A 172 5.57 -3.04 21.30
C HIS A 172 5.17 -4.49 21.59
N ARG A 173 5.51 -4.99 22.80
CA ARG A 173 5.17 -6.35 23.22
C ARG A 173 3.66 -6.59 23.22
N ARG A 174 2.84 -5.64 23.70
CA ARG A 174 1.38 -5.74 23.69
C ARG A 174 0.81 -5.74 22.27
N LEU A 175 1.39 -4.96 21.36
CA LEU A 175 1.01 -4.96 19.95
C LEU A 175 1.24 -6.34 19.33
N VAL A 176 2.43 -6.92 19.52
CA VAL A 176 2.77 -8.25 19.00
C VAL A 176 1.95 -9.35 19.68
N GLU A 177 1.73 -9.27 21.00
CA GLU A 177 0.87 -10.20 21.72
C GLU A 177 -0.53 -10.30 21.11
N SER A 178 -1.13 -9.17 20.68
CA SER A 178 -2.44 -9.18 20.05
C SER A 178 -2.47 -9.89 18.69
N MET A 179 -1.33 -10.03 18.02
CA MET A 179 -1.22 -10.78 16.78
C MET A 179 -1.34 -12.32 17.00
N PHE A 180 -1.13 -12.80 18.21
CA PHE A 180 -1.31 -14.22 18.56
C PHE A 180 -2.78 -14.62 18.80
N ASP A 181 -3.71 -13.69 18.65
CA ASP A 181 -5.15 -13.98 18.61
C ASP A 181 -5.66 -14.32 17.19
N PHE A 182 -4.83 -14.11 16.16
CA PHE A 182 -5.07 -14.60 14.80
C PHE A 182 -4.68 -16.08 14.66
N ASP A 183 -5.31 -16.79 13.72
CA ASP A 183 -4.94 -18.17 13.37
C ASP A 183 -3.82 -18.21 12.32
N LEU A 184 -3.80 -17.23 11.42
CA LEU A 184 -2.82 -17.09 10.34
C LEU A 184 -2.40 -15.62 10.17
N ILE A 185 -1.10 -15.38 10.08
CA ILE A 185 -0.52 -14.07 9.72
C ILE A 185 0.17 -14.19 8.37
N GLY A 186 -0.29 -13.40 7.40
CA GLY A 186 0.26 -13.32 6.06
C GLY A 186 1.16 -12.10 5.86
N PHE A 187 2.27 -12.31 5.15
CA PHE A 187 3.20 -11.27 4.72
C PHE A 187 3.39 -11.32 3.20
N HIS A 188 3.86 -10.23 2.61
CA HIS A 188 4.18 -10.22 1.18
C HIS A 188 5.48 -10.93 0.83
N THR A 189 6.46 -10.90 1.73
CA THR A 189 7.81 -11.37 1.45
C THR A 189 8.34 -12.26 2.57
N ARG A 190 9.34 -13.08 2.22
CA ARG A 190 10.05 -13.89 3.20
C ARG A 190 10.74 -13.01 4.24
N GLU A 191 11.36 -11.91 3.80
CA GLU A 191 12.04 -10.97 4.70
C GLU A 191 11.12 -10.49 5.83
N TRP A 192 9.89 -10.08 5.51
CA TRP A 192 8.95 -9.58 6.53
C TRP A 192 8.50 -10.67 7.51
N SER A 193 8.30 -11.88 7.01
CA SER A 193 7.97 -13.06 7.85
C SER A 193 9.14 -13.42 8.77
N ASP A 194 10.36 -13.39 8.27
CA ASP A 194 11.55 -13.73 9.03
C ASP A 194 11.85 -12.67 10.11
N LEU A 195 11.66 -11.38 9.81
CA LEU A 195 11.79 -10.30 10.79
C LEU A 195 10.74 -10.37 11.91
N PHE A 196 9.50 -10.75 11.58
CA PHE A 196 8.48 -11.03 12.60
C PHE A 196 8.89 -12.19 13.49
N THR A 197 9.37 -13.28 12.88
CA THR A 197 9.86 -14.47 13.58
C THR A 197 11.05 -14.14 14.49
N ASP A 198 12.02 -13.33 13.99
CA ASP A 198 13.15 -12.87 14.81
C ASP A 198 12.69 -12.12 16.06
N TYR A 199 11.72 -11.21 15.91
CA TYR A 199 11.15 -10.51 17.06
C TYR A 199 10.53 -11.50 18.06
N VAL A 200 9.69 -12.42 17.58
CA VAL A 200 9.00 -13.38 18.46
C VAL A 200 9.99 -14.27 19.23
N VAL A 201 11.00 -14.80 18.56
CA VAL A 201 11.98 -15.69 19.18
C VAL A 201 12.95 -14.94 20.08
N SER A 202 13.54 -13.84 19.56
CA SER A 202 14.65 -13.17 20.23
C SER A 202 14.23 -12.16 21.29
N GLU A 203 13.05 -11.51 21.12
CA GLU A 203 12.57 -10.46 22.03
C GLU A 203 11.44 -10.97 22.93
N ALA A 204 10.46 -11.68 22.35
CA ALA A 204 9.31 -12.16 23.10
C ALA A 204 9.53 -13.53 23.76
N GLN A 205 10.68 -14.19 23.47
CA GLN A 205 11.04 -15.53 23.98
C GLN A 205 10.03 -16.62 23.56
N GLY A 206 9.48 -16.49 22.36
CA GLY A 206 8.63 -17.51 21.76
C GLY A 206 9.44 -18.61 21.08
N GLU A 207 8.74 -19.63 20.63
CA GLU A 207 9.34 -20.83 20.02
C GLU A 207 8.74 -21.10 18.64
N LEU A 208 9.56 -21.71 17.77
CA LEU A 208 9.13 -22.22 16.47
C LEU A 208 8.49 -23.60 16.64
N PHE A 209 7.39 -23.87 15.93
CA PHE A 209 6.85 -25.21 15.82
C PHE A 209 6.43 -25.53 14.37
N GLY A 210 6.65 -26.75 13.92
CA GLY A 210 6.29 -27.18 12.58
C GLY A 210 6.86 -26.27 11.48
N HIS A 211 6.12 -26.14 10.40
CA HIS A 211 6.47 -25.28 9.28
C HIS A 211 5.75 -23.92 9.39
N GLY A 212 6.48 -22.88 9.81
CA GLY A 212 5.96 -21.51 9.89
C GLY A 212 5.05 -21.24 11.09
N GLY A 213 4.98 -22.14 12.07
CA GLY A 213 4.26 -21.95 13.32
C GLY A 213 5.10 -21.27 14.38
N LEU A 214 4.46 -20.40 15.16
CA LEU A 214 5.05 -19.69 16.30
C LEU A 214 4.20 -19.92 17.54
N GLU A 215 4.86 -20.24 18.67
CA GLU A 215 4.24 -20.33 19.97
C GLU A 215 4.80 -19.25 20.88
N CYS A 216 3.96 -18.35 21.38
CA CYS A 216 4.31 -17.29 22.31
C CYS A 216 3.07 -16.82 23.08
N PHE A 217 3.23 -16.18 24.21
CA PHE A 217 2.13 -15.65 25.03
C PHE A 217 1.06 -16.71 25.38
N GLY A 218 1.44 -18.00 25.45
CA GLY A 218 0.53 -19.13 25.69
C GLY A 218 -0.42 -19.43 24.51
N ARG A 219 -0.10 -18.97 23.31
CA ARG A 219 -0.90 -19.13 22.08
C ARG A 219 -0.04 -19.57 20.91
N ARG A 220 -0.71 -20.10 19.88
CA ARG A 220 -0.08 -20.52 18.62
C ARG A 220 -0.65 -19.76 17.46
N VAL A 221 0.21 -19.37 16.52
CA VAL A 221 -0.17 -18.74 15.26
C VAL A 221 0.63 -19.33 14.11
N GLN A 222 0.02 -19.44 12.93
CA GLN A 222 0.73 -19.79 11.70
C GLN A 222 1.17 -18.51 10.99
N THR A 223 2.35 -18.53 10.37
CA THR A 223 2.79 -17.46 9.47
C THR A 223 2.96 -17.98 8.05
N GLY A 224 2.77 -17.12 7.06
CA GLY A 224 2.93 -17.48 5.66
C GLY A 224 3.30 -16.29 4.77
N VAL A 225 3.87 -16.60 3.61
CA VAL A 225 4.25 -15.60 2.60
C VAL A 225 3.30 -15.71 1.42
N PHE A 226 2.56 -14.63 1.15
CA PHE A 226 1.53 -14.56 0.12
C PHE A 226 1.69 -13.24 -0.65
N PRO A 227 2.62 -13.15 -1.63
CA PRO A 227 2.84 -11.92 -2.38
C PRO A 227 1.61 -11.56 -3.20
N ILE A 228 1.10 -10.34 -3.02
CA ILE A 228 -0.02 -9.86 -3.82
C ILE A 228 0.39 -9.67 -5.28
N GLY A 229 -0.43 -10.18 -6.21
CA GLY A 229 -0.33 -9.95 -7.63
C GLY A 229 -1.14 -8.74 -8.11
N ILE A 230 -1.24 -8.60 -9.42
CA ILE A 230 -2.20 -7.73 -10.11
C ILE A 230 -3.12 -8.58 -10.98
N ASP A 231 -4.30 -8.07 -11.28
CA ASP A 231 -5.17 -8.60 -12.31
C ASP A 231 -4.59 -8.22 -13.69
N VAL A 232 -3.76 -9.13 -14.24
CA VAL A 232 -3.04 -8.89 -15.51
C VAL A 232 -4.02 -8.74 -16.67
N ASP A 233 -5.01 -9.62 -16.78
CA ASP A 233 -5.98 -9.58 -17.89
C ASP A 233 -6.81 -8.29 -17.86
N GLY A 234 -7.29 -7.90 -16.70
CA GLY A 234 -7.99 -6.63 -16.52
C GLY A 234 -7.09 -5.41 -16.77
N PHE A 235 -5.79 -5.51 -16.50
CA PHE A 235 -4.84 -4.45 -16.81
C PHE A 235 -4.55 -4.36 -18.32
N LEU A 236 -4.41 -5.49 -19.00
CA LEU A 236 -4.29 -5.55 -20.45
C LEU A 236 -5.56 -5.03 -21.15
N ALA A 237 -6.75 -5.37 -20.63
CA ALA A 237 -8.01 -4.81 -21.14
C ALA A 237 -8.06 -3.28 -20.97
N ALA A 238 -7.62 -2.74 -19.82
CA ALA A 238 -7.52 -1.30 -19.58
C ALA A 238 -6.54 -0.63 -20.55
N ARG A 239 -5.37 -1.24 -20.78
CA ARG A 239 -4.37 -0.78 -21.76
C ARG A 239 -4.95 -0.67 -23.17
N ASN A 240 -5.76 -1.65 -23.58
CA ASN A 240 -6.36 -1.74 -24.92
C ASN A 240 -7.71 -1.00 -25.03
N SER A 241 -8.23 -0.42 -23.94
CA SER A 241 -9.44 0.39 -23.98
C SER A 241 -9.27 1.65 -24.84
N THR A 242 -10.38 2.22 -25.29
CA THR A 242 -10.35 3.48 -26.07
C THR A 242 -9.58 4.59 -25.34
N LEU A 243 -9.76 4.72 -24.02
CA LEU A 243 -9.08 5.75 -23.23
C LEU A 243 -7.61 5.41 -23.02
N GLY A 244 -7.28 4.14 -22.80
CA GLY A 244 -5.89 3.66 -22.70
C GLY A 244 -5.10 3.92 -23.98
N ALA A 245 -5.66 3.53 -25.14
CA ALA A 245 -5.06 3.76 -26.45
C ALA A 245 -4.88 5.27 -26.76
N ARG A 246 -5.93 6.06 -26.55
CA ARG A 246 -5.85 7.54 -26.75
C ARG A 246 -4.82 8.19 -25.81
N THR A 247 -4.67 7.68 -24.58
CA THR A 247 -3.66 8.21 -23.65
C THR A 247 -2.27 7.83 -24.10
N TYR A 248 -2.07 6.61 -24.57
CA TYR A 248 -0.81 6.18 -25.18
C TYR A 248 -0.44 7.09 -26.37
N ASP A 249 -1.33 7.28 -27.34
CA ASP A 249 -1.09 8.11 -28.51
C ASP A 249 -0.72 9.57 -28.13
N ARG A 250 -1.45 10.13 -27.16
CA ARG A 250 -1.16 11.48 -26.66
C ARG A 250 0.21 11.57 -25.97
N MET A 251 0.58 10.53 -25.19
CA MET A 251 1.88 10.54 -24.52
C MET A 251 3.02 10.30 -25.51
N ALA A 252 2.87 9.40 -26.46
CA ALA A 252 3.82 9.17 -27.54
C ALA A 252 4.03 10.45 -28.38
N ALA A 253 2.96 11.11 -28.79
CA ALA A 253 3.04 12.39 -29.49
C ALA A 253 3.71 13.50 -28.65
N SER A 254 3.40 13.58 -27.36
CA SER A 254 4.00 14.55 -26.43
C SER A 254 5.47 14.28 -26.11
N ALA A 255 5.89 13.03 -26.18
CA ALA A 255 7.29 12.64 -26.07
C ALA A 255 8.07 13.03 -27.34
N ALA A 256 7.38 13.11 -28.47
CA ALA A 256 7.97 13.25 -29.79
C ALA A 256 8.98 12.10 -30.02
N PHE A 257 10.26 12.41 -30.21
CA PHE A 257 11.34 11.42 -30.33
C PHE A 257 12.10 11.18 -29.02
N ARG A 258 11.68 11.80 -27.91
CA ARG A 258 12.35 11.72 -26.60
C ARG A 258 11.91 10.48 -25.84
N SER A 259 12.82 9.93 -25.07
CA SER A 259 12.51 8.79 -24.18
C SER A 259 11.87 9.26 -22.88
N MET A 260 10.65 8.76 -22.59
CA MET A 260 9.96 9.03 -21.36
C MET A 260 10.36 8.06 -20.27
N ILE A 261 10.81 8.59 -19.13
CA ILE A 261 10.95 7.88 -17.87
C ILE A 261 9.68 8.17 -17.05
N VAL A 262 9.07 7.16 -16.45
CA VAL A 262 7.85 7.36 -15.65
C VAL A 262 8.01 6.89 -14.21
N GLY A 263 7.63 7.73 -13.26
CA GLY A 263 7.41 7.39 -11.86
C GLY A 263 5.97 7.69 -11.48
N VAL A 264 5.30 6.74 -10.83
CA VAL A 264 3.93 6.90 -10.33
C VAL A 264 3.87 6.40 -8.90
N ASP A 265 3.68 7.31 -7.95
CA ASP A 265 3.55 6.97 -6.54
C ASP A 265 2.66 8.00 -5.85
N ARG A 266 1.96 7.59 -4.80
CA ARG A 266 1.33 8.56 -3.90
C ARG A 266 2.40 9.47 -3.29
N LEU A 267 2.00 10.69 -2.95
CA LEU A 267 2.85 11.57 -2.16
C LEU A 267 3.10 10.91 -0.79
N ASP A 268 4.31 10.37 -0.60
CA ASP A 268 4.69 9.64 0.61
C ASP A 268 6.22 9.56 0.69
N TYR A 269 6.77 9.88 1.86
CA TYR A 269 8.23 9.86 2.08
C TYR A 269 8.87 8.47 1.92
N SER A 270 8.08 7.40 2.13
CA SER A 270 8.57 6.04 1.92
C SER A 270 8.88 5.71 0.45
N LYS A 271 8.37 6.51 -0.48
CA LYS A 271 8.50 6.26 -1.93
C LYS A 271 9.78 6.77 -2.55
N GLY A 272 10.66 7.44 -1.77
CA GLY A 272 11.96 7.91 -2.26
C GLY A 272 11.84 8.93 -3.38
N LEU A 273 10.85 9.83 -3.30
CA LEU A 273 10.57 10.80 -4.35
C LEU A 273 11.64 11.87 -4.46
N GLU A 274 12.15 12.35 -3.34
CA GLU A 274 13.26 13.33 -3.32
C GLU A 274 14.53 12.70 -3.90
N GLU A 275 14.88 11.50 -3.44
CA GLU A 275 16.04 10.74 -3.90
C GLU A 275 15.94 10.41 -5.39
N ARG A 276 14.74 10.14 -5.88
CA ARG A 276 14.46 9.93 -7.31
C ARG A 276 14.76 11.17 -8.14
N LEU A 277 14.28 12.34 -7.72
CA LEU A 277 14.53 13.59 -8.41
C LEU A 277 16.02 13.98 -8.37
N LEU A 278 16.67 13.81 -7.23
CA LEU A 278 18.12 14.05 -7.07
C LEU A 278 18.93 13.08 -7.93
N GLY A 279 18.58 11.79 -7.95
CA GLY A 279 19.22 10.81 -8.81
C GLY A 279 19.05 11.12 -10.30
N TYR A 280 17.87 11.61 -10.70
CA TYR A 280 17.63 12.06 -12.07
C TYR A 280 18.41 13.34 -12.41
N GLU A 281 18.51 14.27 -11.49
CA GLU A 281 19.37 15.46 -11.63
C GLU A 281 20.84 15.06 -11.86
N GLN A 282 21.37 14.15 -11.03
CA GLN A 282 22.73 13.64 -11.17
C GLN A 282 22.95 12.95 -12.53
N PHE A 283 21.95 12.14 -12.95
CA PHE A 283 21.99 11.53 -14.28
C PHE A 283 22.11 12.57 -15.41
N LEU A 284 21.36 13.66 -15.37
CA LEU A 284 21.44 14.75 -16.37
C LEU A 284 22.76 15.52 -16.28
N HIS A 285 23.34 15.60 -15.08
CA HIS A 285 24.64 16.24 -14.88
C HIS A 285 25.75 15.42 -15.52
N ASP A 286 25.76 14.13 -15.25
CA ASP A 286 26.83 13.20 -15.70
C ASP A 286 26.69 12.82 -17.19
N ASN A 287 25.51 12.96 -17.77
CA ASN A 287 25.21 12.55 -19.14
C ASN A 287 24.66 13.72 -19.97
N ALA A 288 25.52 14.69 -20.26
CA ALA A 288 25.10 15.90 -20.98
C ALA A 288 24.48 15.60 -22.36
N SER A 289 24.86 14.52 -23.03
CA SER A 289 24.26 14.08 -24.31
C SER A 289 22.79 13.61 -24.20
N MET A 290 22.34 13.31 -22.99
CA MET A 290 20.95 12.89 -22.73
C MET A 290 20.01 14.07 -22.46
N ARG A 291 20.54 15.28 -22.30
CA ARG A 291 19.73 16.51 -22.18
C ARG A 291 19.01 16.76 -23.49
N GLY A 292 17.71 17.00 -23.41
CA GLY A 292 16.86 17.12 -24.60
C GLY A 292 16.36 15.77 -25.16
N GLU A 293 16.99 14.63 -24.82
CA GLU A 293 16.64 13.30 -25.32
C GLU A 293 15.73 12.52 -24.38
N VAL A 294 15.71 12.86 -23.08
CA VAL A 294 14.90 12.20 -22.07
C VAL A 294 14.12 13.18 -21.21
N PHE A 295 13.01 12.76 -20.63
CA PHE A 295 12.33 13.49 -19.57
C PHE A 295 11.70 12.54 -18.56
N LEU A 296 11.59 12.99 -17.30
CA LEU A 296 10.89 12.29 -16.23
C LEU A 296 9.46 12.81 -16.12
N LEU A 297 8.48 11.92 -16.32
CA LEU A 297 7.09 12.15 -15.94
C LEU A 297 6.87 11.57 -14.54
N GLN A 298 6.76 12.44 -13.54
CA GLN A 298 6.43 12.06 -12.17
C GLN A 298 4.96 12.39 -11.89
N VAL A 299 4.17 11.33 -11.64
CA VAL A 299 2.77 11.42 -11.22
C VAL A 299 2.69 11.11 -9.74
N THR A 300 2.24 12.09 -8.94
CA THR A 300 2.23 11.99 -7.48
C THR A 300 0.90 12.50 -6.93
N PRO A 301 -0.16 11.67 -6.91
CA PRO A 301 -1.42 12.05 -6.27
C PRO A 301 -1.19 12.40 -4.80
N ILE A 302 -1.82 13.48 -4.38
CA ILE A 302 -1.78 13.92 -2.99
C ILE A 302 -2.49 12.88 -2.09
N SER A 303 -1.92 12.61 -0.93
CA SER A 303 -2.49 11.71 0.06
C SER A 303 -2.15 12.20 1.47
N ARG A 304 -3.05 11.99 2.43
CA ARG A 304 -2.82 12.30 3.85
C ARG A 304 -2.46 13.77 4.12
N ASP A 305 -3.17 14.71 3.47
CA ASP A 305 -2.89 16.16 3.58
C ASP A 305 -2.94 16.71 5.02
N ASP A 306 -3.59 16.00 5.93
CA ASP A 306 -3.73 16.38 7.35
C ASP A 306 -2.48 16.02 8.20
N VAL A 307 -1.44 15.43 7.61
CA VAL A 307 -0.20 15.05 8.31
C VAL A 307 0.96 15.94 7.86
N ASP A 308 1.53 16.70 8.78
CA ASP A 308 2.56 17.74 8.52
C ASP A 308 3.74 17.24 7.66
N SER A 309 4.24 16.03 7.91
CA SER A 309 5.34 15.45 7.15
C SER A 309 5.04 15.26 5.65
N TYR A 310 3.75 15.17 5.27
CA TYR A 310 3.33 15.08 3.87
C TYR A 310 3.24 16.47 3.20
N GLN A 311 2.89 17.51 3.94
CA GLN A 311 2.94 18.89 3.45
C GLN A 311 4.40 19.33 3.22
N ASP A 312 5.29 18.98 4.13
CA ASP A 312 6.72 19.27 4.03
C ASP A 312 7.36 18.61 2.80
N ILE A 313 7.11 17.31 2.58
CA ILE A 313 7.66 16.63 1.40
C ILE A 313 7.09 17.21 0.10
N ARG A 314 5.82 17.62 0.07
CA ARG A 314 5.24 18.29 -1.09
C ARG A 314 5.98 19.57 -1.42
N SER A 315 6.18 20.43 -0.42
CA SER A 315 6.87 21.71 -0.61
C SER A 315 8.32 21.50 -1.10
N ARG A 316 9.02 20.49 -0.57
CA ARG A 316 10.38 20.14 -1.01
C ARG A 316 10.41 19.61 -2.45
N LEU A 317 9.45 18.75 -2.84
CA LEU A 317 9.36 18.23 -4.21
C LEU A 317 9.04 19.32 -5.23
N ASP A 318 8.10 20.22 -4.91
CA ASP A 318 7.76 21.37 -5.75
C ASP A 318 8.99 22.26 -5.99
N ALA A 319 9.72 22.59 -4.91
CA ALA A 319 10.95 23.38 -4.99
C ALA A 319 12.07 22.66 -5.77
N LEU A 320 12.25 21.36 -5.53
CA LEU A 320 13.28 20.54 -6.18
C LEU A 320 13.00 20.39 -7.69
N ALA A 321 11.76 20.08 -8.08
CA ALA A 321 11.37 19.99 -9.48
C ALA A 321 11.53 21.34 -10.21
N GLY A 322 11.14 22.44 -9.54
CA GLY A 322 11.32 23.79 -10.06
C GLY A 322 12.80 24.15 -10.26
N ARG A 323 13.65 23.83 -9.29
CA ARG A 323 15.10 24.07 -9.35
C ARG A 323 15.77 23.28 -10.48
N ILE A 324 15.47 21.99 -10.60
CA ILE A 324 16.02 21.14 -11.66
C ILE A 324 15.57 21.61 -13.03
N ASN A 325 14.27 21.93 -13.20
CA ASN A 325 13.76 22.49 -14.44
C ASN A 325 14.46 23.81 -14.78
N GLY A 326 14.62 24.73 -13.82
CA GLY A 326 15.32 25.98 -14.03
C GLY A 326 16.79 25.84 -14.42
N ALA A 327 17.45 24.78 -13.96
CA ALA A 327 18.86 24.53 -14.23
C ALA A 327 19.12 23.86 -15.60
N PHE A 328 18.20 23.02 -16.09
CA PHE A 328 18.45 22.17 -17.24
C PHE A 328 17.47 22.36 -18.41
N ALA A 329 16.31 22.99 -18.21
CA ALA A 329 15.31 23.15 -19.27
C ALA A 329 15.84 24.00 -20.43
N ASP A 330 15.31 23.71 -21.62
CA ASP A 330 15.46 24.54 -22.82
C ASP A 330 14.07 24.98 -23.32
N MET A 331 14.04 25.81 -24.37
CA MET A 331 12.80 26.40 -24.87
C MET A 331 11.72 25.39 -25.24
N ASP A 332 12.12 24.21 -25.73
CA ASP A 332 11.23 23.14 -26.18
C ASP A 332 11.32 21.85 -25.34
N TRP A 333 12.11 21.87 -24.27
CA TRP A 333 12.31 20.70 -23.42
C TRP A 333 12.30 21.04 -21.93
N GLN A 334 11.51 20.28 -21.16
CA GLN A 334 11.43 20.34 -19.72
C GLN A 334 11.85 18.95 -19.14
N PRO A 335 12.93 18.89 -18.35
CA PRO A 335 13.46 17.61 -17.82
C PRO A 335 12.48 16.88 -16.92
N ILE A 336 11.70 17.59 -16.09
CA ILE A 336 10.75 16.98 -15.15
C ILE A 336 9.34 17.54 -15.40
N ARG A 337 8.41 16.65 -15.72
CA ARG A 337 6.97 16.91 -15.74
C ARG A 337 6.37 16.35 -14.45
N TYR A 338 6.16 17.19 -13.46
CA TYR A 338 5.66 16.82 -12.16
C TYR A 338 4.16 17.11 -12.06
N LEU A 339 3.34 16.08 -11.72
CA LEU A 339 1.89 16.13 -11.76
C LEU A 339 1.28 15.61 -10.45
N ASN A 340 0.59 16.48 -9.71
CA ASN A 340 -0.15 16.15 -8.49
C ASN A 340 -1.61 15.80 -8.81
N ARG A 341 -1.83 14.75 -9.61
CA ARG A 341 -3.15 14.33 -10.07
C ARG A 341 -3.34 12.83 -10.00
N THR A 342 -4.57 12.42 -9.73
CA THR A 342 -5.01 11.03 -9.87
C THR A 342 -5.41 10.75 -11.31
N TYR A 343 -4.96 9.63 -11.84
CA TYR A 343 -5.34 9.12 -13.15
C TYR A 343 -6.09 7.80 -13.01
N ARG A 344 -7.02 7.55 -13.92
CA ARG A 344 -7.73 6.27 -14.01
C ARG A 344 -6.77 5.15 -14.43
N ARG A 345 -7.12 3.90 -14.10
CA ARG A 345 -6.31 2.71 -14.42
C ARG A 345 -5.98 2.59 -15.92
N ASP A 346 -6.96 2.86 -16.79
CA ASP A 346 -6.79 2.85 -18.23
C ASP A 346 -5.83 3.94 -18.73
N GLN A 347 -5.89 5.14 -18.15
CA GLN A 347 -4.94 6.21 -18.45
C GLN A 347 -3.53 5.86 -17.97
N LEU A 348 -3.38 5.30 -16.76
CA LEU A 348 -2.08 4.84 -16.25
C LEU A 348 -1.49 3.75 -17.14
N ALA A 349 -2.30 2.79 -17.60
CA ALA A 349 -1.84 1.75 -18.51
C ALA A 349 -1.32 2.33 -19.85
N GLY A 350 -1.98 3.37 -20.38
CA GLY A 350 -1.51 4.10 -21.56
C GLY A 350 -0.21 4.86 -21.32
N ILE A 351 -0.07 5.50 -20.16
CA ILE A 351 1.16 6.21 -19.75
C ILE A 351 2.32 5.21 -19.60
N TYR A 352 2.12 4.11 -18.88
CA TYR A 352 3.16 3.08 -18.69
C TYR A 352 3.61 2.48 -20.01
N ARG A 353 2.68 2.20 -20.92
CA ARG A 353 2.99 1.66 -22.25
C ARG A 353 3.85 2.61 -23.08
N ALA A 354 3.67 3.93 -22.95
CA ALA A 354 4.43 4.94 -23.68
C ALA A 354 5.83 5.19 -23.10
N ALA A 355 6.10 4.75 -21.86
CA ALA A 355 7.37 4.98 -21.20
C ALA A 355 8.39 3.93 -21.52
N ARG A 356 9.61 4.37 -21.88
CA ARG A 356 10.77 3.49 -22.10
C ARG A 356 11.40 2.99 -20.80
N VAL A 357 11.22 3.75 -19.71
CA VAL A 357 11.76 3.38 -18.40
C VAL A 357 10.67 3.59 -17.34
N GLY A 358 10.36 2.54 -16.59
CA GLY A 358 9.61 2.63 -15.34
C GLY A 358 10.58 2.80 -14.18
N LEU A 359 10.41 3.88 -13.40
CA LEU A 359 11.32 4.21 -12.31
C LEU A 359 10.57 4.10 -10.98
N VAL A 360 10.83 3.02 -10.24
CA VAL A 360 10.18 2.66 -8.98
C VAL A 360 11.25 2.53 -7.89
N THR A 361 11.42 3.58 -7.08
CA THR A 361 12.56 3.71 -6.17
C THR A 361 12.14 3.97 -4.72
N PRO A 362 11.19 3.19 -4.12
CA PRO A 362 10.85 3.38 -2.72
C PRO A 362 12.06 3.14 -1.83
N LEU A 363 12.14 3.89 -0.73
CA LEU A 363 13.11 3.65 0.34
C LEU A 363 12.79 2.35 1.07
N ARG A 364 11.50 2.06 1.22
CA ARG A 364 10.96 0.78 1.67
C ARG A 364 9.47 0.66 1.29
N ASP A 365 9.06 -0.51 0.83
CA ASP A 365 7.67 -0.76 0.44
C ASP A 365 7.30 -2.23 0.65
N GLY A 366 6.08 -2.51 1.11
CA GLY A 366 5.60 -3.87 1.32
C GLY A 366 5.56 -4.71 0.06
N MET A 367 5.11 -4.13 -1.06
CA MET A 367 5.11 -4.78 -2.39
C MET A 367 5.45 -3.81 -3.51
N ASN A 368 4.70 -2.76 -3.73
CA ASN A 368 4.67 -1.83 -4.86
C ASN A 368 4.09 -2.44 -6.14
N LEU A 369 2.78 -2.27 -6.32
CA LEU A 369 2.05 -2.81 -7.48
C LEU A 369 2.38 -2.06 -8.78
N VAL A 370 2.82 -0.79 -8.70
CA VAL A 370 3.19 0.00 -9.89
C VAL A 370 4.29 -0.68 -10.70
N ALA A 371 5.25 -1.35 -10.04
CA ALA A 371 6.28 -2.13 -10.72
C ALA A 371 5.67 -3.24 -11.59
N LYS A 372 4.69 -3.97 -11.06
CA LYS A 372 3.97 -5.04 -11.78
C LYS A 372 3.08 -4.50 -12.89
N GLU A 373 2.39 -3.40 -12.63
CA GLU A 373 1.52 -2.71 -13.59
C GLU A 373 2.31 -2.14 -14.76
N TYR A 374 3.47 -1.54 -14.50
CA TYR A 374 4.37 -1.05 -15.55
C TYR A 374 4.78 -2.18 -16.49
N VAL A 375 5.22 -3.31 -15.94
CA VAL A 375 5.64 -4.47 -16.73
C VAL A 375 4.47 -5.03 -17.55
N ALA A 376 3.30 -5.20 -16.94
CA ALA A 376 2.11 -5.71 -17.64
C ALA A 376 1.64 -4.77 -18.77
N ALA A 377 1.91 -3.46 -18.68
CA ALA A 377 1.54 -2.50 -19.72
C ALA A 377 2.43 -2.56 -20.96
N GLN A 378 3.64 -3.10 -20.86
CA GLN A 378 4.62 -3.03 -21.93
C GLN A 378 4.20 -3.80 -23.19
N ASN A 379 4.78 -3.40 -24.34
CA ASN A 379 4.69 -4.18 -25.56
C ASN A 379 5.70 -5.35 -25.49
N PRO A 380 5.27 -6.62 -25.59
CA PRO A 380 6.19 -7.75 -25.52
C PRO A 380 7.30 -7.76 -26.61
N ASP A 381 6.99 -7.18 -27.77
CA ASP A 381 7.93 -7.14 -28.91
C ASP A 381 8.98 -6.02 -28.78
N ASP A 382 8.67 -4.96 -28.03
CA ASP A 382 9.58 -3.83 -27.77
C ASP A 382 9.33 -3.28 -26.35
N PRO A 383 9.72 -4.02 -25.31
CA PRO A 383 9.47 -3.63 -23.94
C PRO A 383 10.38 -2.49 -23.47
N GLY A 384 9.87 -1.65 -22.57
CA GLY A 384 10.69 -0.75 -21.78
C GLY A 384 11.45 -1.48 -20.67
N VAL A 385 12.21 -0.74 -19.89
CA VAL A 385 13.02 -1.24 -18.77
C VAL A 385 12.42 -0.80 -17.45
N LEU A 386 12.34 -1.69 -16.47
CA LEU A 386 11.97 -1.36 -15.09
C LEU A 386 13.25 -1.19 -14.25
N ILE A 387 13.42 0.00 -13.68
CA ILE A 387 14.39 0.27 -12.63
C ILE A 387 13.64 0.17 -11.30
N LEU A 388 14.00 -0.82 -10.51
CA LEU A 388 13.27 -1.15 -9.27
C LEU A 388 14.19 -1.18 -8.07
N SER A 389 13.83 -0.43 -7.03
CA SER A 389 14.52 -0.51 -5.74
C SER A 389 14.46 -1.92 -5.16
N ARG A 390 15.60 -2.42 -4.71
CA ARG A 390 15.68 -3.70 -3.98
C ARG A 390 14.88 -3.72 -2.66
N PHE A 391 14.51 -2.55 -2.15
CA PHE A 391 13.73 -2.40 -0.91
C PHE A 391 12.21 -2.41 -1.14
N ALA A 392 11.76 -2.63 -2.37
CA ALA A 392 10.35 -2.94 -2.66
C ALA A 392 10.14 -4.45 -2.56
N GLY A 393 9.05 -4.90 -1.95
CA GLY A 393 8.70 -6.33 -1.90
C GLY A 393 8.55 -6.95 -3.30
N ALA A 394 8.20 -6.13 -4.30
CA ALA A 394 8.18 -6.55 -5.70
C ALA A 394 9.57 -6.95 -6.24
N ALA A 395 10.67 -6.62 -5.59
CA ALA A 395 12.02 -7.02 -6.01
C ALA A 395 12.37 -8.46 -5.61
N GLU A 396 11.58 -9.12 -4.76
CA GLU A 396 11.80 -10.54 -4.48
C GLU A 396 11.58 -11.42 -5.73
N PRO A 397 12.47 -12.41 -6.01
CA PRO A 397 12.40 -13.26 -7.22
C PRO A 397 11.06 -13.98 -7.39
N VAL A 398 10.39 -14.36 -6.31
CA VAL A 398 9.09 -15.04 -6.34
C VAL A 398 7.99 -14.15 -6.92
N SER A 399 8.16 -12.84 -6.87
CA SER A 399 7.19 -11.88 -7.41
C SER A 399 7.19 -11.81 -8.94
N TYR A 400 8.19 -12.40 -9.62
CA TYR A 400 8.39 -12.31 -11.08
C TYR A 400 8.17 -13.62 -11.83
N THR A 401 7.67 -14.67 -11.22
CA THR A 401 7.52 -15.99 -11.85
C THR A 401 6.68 -16.00 -13.13
N HIS A 402 6.08 -14.88 -13.51
CA HIS A 402 5.28 -14.74 -14.73
C HIS A 402 5.65 -13.53 -15.62
N LEU A 403 6.80 -12.88 -15.37
CA LEU A 403 7.20 -11.68 -16.12
C LEU A 403 8.61 -11.83 -16.70
N THR A 404 8.71 -11.88 -18.02
CA THR A 404 9.94 -12.12 -18.80
C THR A 404 10.64 -10.83 -19.23
N LEU A 405 10.62 -9.77 -18.44
CA LEU A 405 11.33 -8.54 -18.77
C LEU A 405 12.69 -8.45 -18.04
N PRO A 406 13.73 -7.90 -18.69
CA PRO A 406 14.99 -7.65 -18.01
C PRO A 406 14.78 -6.60 -16.90
N THR A 407 15.00 -7.00 -15.67
CA THR A 407 15.06 -6.11 -14.52
C THR A 407 16.52 -5.83 -14.21
N ILE A 408 16.88 -4.56 -14.13
CA ILE A 408 18.19 -4.13 -13.64
C ILE A 408 17.99 -3.69 -12.20
N PRO A 409 18.47 -4.42 -11.19
CA PRO A 409 18.46 -3.92 -9.82
C PRO A 409 19.42 -2.73 -9.74
N LEU A 410 18.95 -1.61 -9.21
CA LEU A 410 19.84 -0.53 -8.77
C LEU A 410 20.63 -1.02 -7.55
N VAL A 411 21.92 -1.00 -7.65
CA VAL A 411 22.88 -1.27 -6.56
C VAL A 411 22.90 -0.10 -5.59
#